data_52ffd9187c286bf0dfa737e00f2b42d0
#
_entry.id   52ffd9187c286bf0dfa737e00f2b42d0
#
_cell.length_a   1.000
_cell.length_b   1.000
_cell.length_c   1.000
_cell.angle_alpha   90.00
_cell.angle_beta   90.00
_cell.angle_gamma   90.00
#
_symmetry.space_group_name_H-M   'P 1'
#
loop_
_entity.id
_entity.type
_entity.pdbx_description
1 polymer ?
#
loop_
_entity_poly.entity_id
_entity_poly.type
_entity_poly.pdbx_seq_one_letter_code
_entity_poly.pdbx_strand_id
1 'polypeptide(L)'
;AEIGVYQTDQLKSLINVLGDDVSLDLTKFGDKAVSLKVKNGPVSVDYVLSDLSVISDPPQMKRLPEFGTKIKLDRSFIDTFIKGKGALSGVDTFTVVKTDEGCQVVIGYSSTNTNRVNIPTESESCDIDTPVTFNANLFKEVLVANRECSSAILEVSTEGLARVNFKIDDFDSTYYIVSMQ
;
A
#
# COMPACT_ATOMS: atom_id res chain seq x y z
N ALA A 1 -22.28 -0.63 9.87
CA ALA A 1 -23.01 -0.25 8.65
C ALA A 1 -22.02 -0.15 7.49
N GLU A 2 -22.41 -0.61 6.32
CA GLU A 2 -21.64 -0.43 5.10
C GLU A 2 -21.87 0.99 4.57
N ILE A 3 -20.80 1.64 4.09
CA ILE A 3 -20.87 3.02 3.58
C ILE A 3 -20.20 3.10 2.22
N GLY A 4 -20.82 3.86 1.28
CA GLY A 4 -20.28 4.10 -0.04
C GLY A 4 -19.50 5.42 -0.11
N VAL A 5 -18.19 5.33 -0.38
CA VAL A 5 -17.32 6.49 -0.61
C VAL A 5 -16.82 6.46 -2.06
N TYR A 6 -17.36 7.35 -2.90
CA TYR A 6 -16.96 7.41 -4.31
C TYR A 6 -15.67 8.23 -4.52
N GLN A 7 -15.52 9.33 -3.77
CA GLN A 7 -14.37 10.22 -3.86
C GLN A 7 -13.56 10.22 -2.55
N THR A 8 -12.67 9.25 -2.43
CA THR A 8 -11.83 9.08 -1.23
C THR A 8 -10.92 10.27 -0.95
N ASP A 9 -10.37 10.92 -2.00
CA ASP A 9 -9.51 12.10 -1.85
C ASP A 9 -10.27 13.30 -1.29
N GLN A 10 -11.55 13.48 -1.69
CA GLN A 10 -12.39 14.52 -1.15
C GLN A 10 -12.70 14.28 0.32
N LEU A 11 -13.08 13.05 0.69
CA LEU A 11 -13.32 12.68 2.09
C LEU A 11 -12.06 12.91 2.94
N LYS A 12 -10.90 12.43 2.47
CA LYS A 12 -9.61 12.65 3.14
C LYS A 12 -9.31 14.13 3.35
N SER A 13 -9.50 14.96 2.30
CA SER A 13 -9.26 16.40 2.37
C SER A 13 -10.19 17.09 3.38
N LEU A 14 -11.45 16.69 3.43
CA LEU A 14 -12.43 17.22 4.37
C LEU A 14 -12.12 16.82 5.82
N ILE A 15 -11.71 15.56 6.06
CA ILE A 15 -11.31 15.12 7.40
C ILE A 15 -10.06 15.87 7.87
N ASN A 16 -9.10 16.12 6.99
CA ASN A 16 -7.88 16.88 7.33
C ASN A 16 -8.14 18.31 7.79
N VAL A 17 -9.30 18.91 7.50
CA VAL A 17 -9.70 20.22 8.03
C VAL A 17 -9.89 20.19 9.54
N LEU A 18 -10.21 19.02 10.10
CA LEU A 18 -10.58 18.86 11.51
C LEU A 18 -9.38 18.56 12.43
N GLY A 19 -8.26 18.07 11.87
CA GLY A 19 -7.10 17.62 12.67
C GLY A 19 -7.39 16.29 13.37
N ASP A 20 -6.68 16.05 14.47
CA ASP A 20 -6.79 14.84 15.27
C ASP A 20 -8.02 14.89 16.22
N ASP A 21 -8.34 13.79 16.89
CA ASP A 21 -9.44 13.67 17.87
C ASP A 21 -10.83 13.99 17.31
N VAL A 22 -11.21 13.31 16.26
CA VAL A 22 -12.51 13.46 15.62
C VAL A 22 -13.55 12.46 16.14
N SER A 23 -14.81 12.89 16.20
CA SER A 23 -15.98 12.01 16.39
C SER A 23 -16.72 11.81 15.05
N LEU A 24 -17.22 10.60 14.86
CA LEU A 24 -17.91 10.19 13.63
C LEU A 24 -19.39 9.86 13.94
N ASP A 25 -20.30 10.50 13.24
CA ASP A 25 -21.73 10.24 13.31
C ASP A 25 -22.26 9.86 11.92
N LEU A 26 -23.00 8.74 11.81
CA LEU A 26 -23.65 8.32 10.59
C LEU A 26 -25.13 8.71 10.58
N THR A 27 -25.55 9.51 9.60
CA THR A 27 -26.97 9.74 9.33
C THR A 27 -27.49 8.63 8.44
N LYS A 28 -28.62 8.03 8.84
CA LYS A 28 -29.26 6.95 8.11
C LYS A 28 -30.67 7.36 7.65
N PHE A 29 -31.05 6.84 6.49
CA PHE A 29 -32.42 6.86 6.03
C PHE A 29 -32.88 5.41 5.80
N GLY A 30 -33.75 4.91 6.70
CA GLY A 30 -34.01 3.48 6.83
C GLY A 30 -32.70 2.72 7.22
N ASP A 31 -32.37 1.70 6.46
CA ASP A 31 -31.15 0.90 6.67
C ASP A 31 -29.91 1.46 5.95
N LYS A 32 -30.10 2.49 5.10
CA LYS A 32 -29.02 3.06 4.30
C LYS A 32 -28.34 4.22 5.03
N ALA A 33 -27.00 4.21 5.07
CA ALA A 33 -26.21 5.36 5.48
C ALA A 33 -26.19 6.40 4.33
N VAL A 34 -26.56 7.65 4.63
CA VAL A 34 -26.68 8.71 3.61
C VAL A 34 -25.65 9.83 3.79
N SER A 35 -25.17 10.06 4.99
CA SER A 35 -24.10 11.02 5.23
C SER A 35 -23.25 10.62 6.44
N LEU A 36 -21.96 11.01 6.38
CA LEU A 36 -21.00 10.92 7.45
C LEU A 36 -20.75 12.33 7.98
N LYS A 37 -21.04 12.57 9.24
CA LYS A 37 -20.71 13.79 9.95
C LYS A 37 -19.48 13.56 10.81
N VAL A 38 -18.44 14.37 10.59
CA VAL A 38 -17.18 14.33 11.35
C VAL A 38 -17.06 15.63 12.13
N LYS A 39 -16.77 15.54 13.43
CA LYS A 39 -16.68 16.72 14.31
C LYS A 39 -15.40 16.72 15.10
N ASN A 40 -14.85 17.93 15.30
CA ASN A 40 -13.81 18.22 16.27
C ASN A 40 -14.16 19.54 16.98
N GLY A 41 -14.57 19.47 18.24
CA GLY A 41 -15.08 20.64 18.99
C GLY A 41 -16.25 21.31 18.26
N PRO A 42 -16.16 22.65 17.98
CA PRO A 42 -17.21 23.40 17.31
C PRO A 42 -17.23 23.21 15.78
N VAL A 43 -16.18 22.63 15.21
CA VAL A 43 -16.06 22.44 13.75
C VAL A 43 -16.65 21.11 13.34
N SER A 44 -17.46 21.11 12.27
CA SER A 44 -18.03 19.88 11.70
C SER A 44 -17.91 19.89 10.19
N VAL A 45 -17.74 18.69 9.64
CA VAL A 45 -17.78 18.39 8.21
C VAL A 45 -18.90 17.39 7.96
N ASP A 46 -19.73 17.67 6.98
CA ASP A 46 -20.77 16.75 6.52
C ASP A 46 -20.37 16.22 5.13
N TYR A 47 -20.17 14.91 5.01
CA TYR A 47 -19.85 14.23 3.76
C TYR A 47 -21.06 13.40 3.29
N VAL A 48 -21.54 13.67 2.09
CA VAL A 48 -22.65 12.89 1.50
C VAL A 48 -22.10 11.58 0.97
N LEU A 49 -22.65 10.46 1.45
CA LEU A 49 -22.27 9.12 1.03
C LEU A 49 -22.94 8.78 -0.31
N SER A 50 -22.24 7.99 -1.10
CA SER A 50 -22.78 7.46 -2.34
C SER A 50 -23.63 6.21 -2.09
N ASP A 51 -24.62 5.97 -2.95
CA ASP A 51 -25.31 4.68 -2.93
C ASP A 51 -24.32 3.57 -3.28
N LEU A 52 -24.41 2.45 -2.57
CA LEU A 52 -23.51 1.30 -2.78
C LEU A 52 -23.57 0.76 -4.21
N SER A 53 -24.71 0.93 -4.90
CA SER A 53 -24.88 0.48 -6.29
C SER A 53 -23.97 1.18 -7.31
N VAL A 54 -23.43 2.36 -6.97
CA VAL A 54 -22.48 3.09 -7.84
C VAL A 54 -21.01 2.82 -7.47
N ILE A 55 -20.76 2.08 -6.40
CA ILE A 55 -19.42 1.65 -6.00
C ILE A 55 -19.15 0.30 -6.67
N SER A 56 -18.12 0.25 -7.49
CA SER A 56 -17.72 -1.02 -8.12
C SER A 56 -17.20 -1.99 -7.08
N ASP A 57 -17.65 -3.23 -7.17
CA ASP A 57 -17.07 -4.30 -6.37
C ASP A 57 -15.57 -4.47 -6.70
N PRO A 58 -14.73 -4.75 -5.71
CA PRO A 58 -13.34 -5.05 -5.96
C PRO A 58 -13.22 -6.33 -6.83
N PRO A 59 -12.23 -6.39 -7.73
CA PRO A 59 -12.03 -7.56 -8.56
C PRO A 59 -11.74 -8.79 -7.68
N GLN A 60 -12.54 -9.85 -7.87
CA GLN A 60 -12.32 -11.09 -7.15
C GLN A 60 -11.11 -11.83 -7.73
N MET A 61 -10.09 -12.03 -6.92
CA MET A 61 -8.97 -12.88 -7.28
C MET A 61 -9.40 -14.35 -7.13
N LYS A 62 -9.58 -15.03 -8.27
CA LYS A 62 -10.05 -16.42 -8.31
C LYS A 62 -9.03 -17.41 -7.75
N ARG A 63 -7.74 -17.10 -7.88
CA ARG A 63 -6.62 -17.90 -7.39
C ARG A 63 -5.45 -16.99 -7.08
N LEU A 64 -4.86 -17.18 -5.92
CA LEU A 64 -3.57 -16.57 -5.58
C LEU A 64 -2.46 -17.56 -5.95
N PRO A 65 -1.35 -17.06 -6.53
CA PRO A 65 -0.16 -17.88 -6.74
C PRO A 65 0.51 -18.23 -5.40
N GLU A 66 1.45 -19.14 -5.44
CA GLU A 66 2.33 -19.40 -4.32
C GLU A 66 3.36 -18.25 -4.18
N PHE A 67 3.57 -17.80 -2.94
CA PHE A 67 4.54 -16.76 -2.61
C PHE A 67 5.77 -17.40 -1.97
N GLY A 68 6.74 -17.78 -2.80
CA GLY A 68 7.97 -18.45 -2.35
C GLY A 68 8.99 -17.49 -1.69
N THR A 69 8.88 -16.20 -1.96
CA THR A 69 9.79 -15.19 -1.41
C THR A 69 9.07 -14.33 -0.38
N LYS A 70 9.66 -14.19 0.82
CA LYS A 70 9.13 -13.40 1.93
C LYS A 70 10.20 -12.50 2.50
N ILE A 71 9.94 -11.20 2.46
CA ILE A 71 10.82 -10.12 2.89
C ILE A 71 10.14 -9.35 4.01
N LYS A 72 10.83 -9.22 5.13
CA LYS A 72 10.38 -8.37 6.23
C LYS A 72 10.68 -6.91 5.91
N LEU A 73 9.67 -6.07 6.05
CA LEU A 73 9.77 -4.63 5.84
C LEU A 73 9.81 -3.93 7.20
N ASP A 74 11.00 -3.70 7.71
CA ASP A 74 11.18 -2.93 8.93
C ASP A 74 11.12 -1.41 8.66
N ARG A 75 11.14 -0.62 9.71
CA ARG A 75 11.11 0.84 9.63
C ARG A 75 12.26 1.40 8.79
N SER A 76 13.44 0.81 8.90
CA SER A 76 14.64 1.22 8.17
C SER A 76 14.47 0.98 6.67
N PHE A 77 13.94 -0.19 6.28
CA PHE A 77 13.61 -0.50 4.89
C PHE A 77 12.62 0.50 4.33
N ILE A 78 11.49 0.73 5.04
CA ILE A 78 10.42 1.65 4.60
C ILE A 78 10.98 3.06 4.36
N ASP A 79 11.72 3.60 5.32
CA ASP A 79 12.31 4.94 5.20
C ASP A 79 13.37 5.02 4.09
N THR A 80 14.16 3.96 3.91
CA THR A 80 15.19 3.88 2.86
C THR A 80 14.56 3.80 1.48
N PHE A 81 13.51 2.99 1.31
CA PHE A 81 12.80 2.88 0.04
C PHE A 81 12.15 4.22 -0.36
N ILE A 82 11.44 4.87 0.57
CA ILE A 82 10.79 6.17 0.33
C ILE A 82 11.81 7.22 -0.08
N LYS A 83 12.95 7.33 0.64
CA LYS A 83 14.04 8.27 0.33
C LYS A 83 14.72 7.93 -1.00
N GLY A 84 15.01 6.65 -1.24
CA GLY A 84 15.66 6.17 -2.47
C GLY A 84 14.81 6.43 -3.71
N LYS A 85 13.50 6.16 -3.64
CA LYS A 85 12.57 6.49 -4.73
C LYS A 85 12.47 8.02 -4.93
N GLY A 86 12.51 8.80 -3.85
CA GLY A 86 12.55 10.27 -3.93
C GLY A 86 13.80 10.79 -4.65
N ALA A 87 14.96 10.21 -4.37
CA ALA A 87 16.23 10.57 -5.02
C ALA A 87 16.28 10.16 -6.50
N LEU A 88 15.58 9.07 -6.86
CA LEU A 88 15.46 8.56 -8.24
C LEU A 88 14.05 8.84 -8.78
N SER A 89 13.65 10.11 -8.83
CA SER A 89 12.29 10.53 -9.20
C SER A 89 11.85 10.05 -10.59
N GLY A 90 12.76 9.96 -11.54
CA GLY A 90 12.51 9.48 -12.91
C GLY A 90 12.50 7.95 -13.07
N VAL A 91 12.72 7.19 -11.99
CA VAL A 91 12.70 5.72 -12.03
C VAL A 91 11.37 5.21 -11.50
N ASP A 92 10.58 4.55 -12.32
CA ASP A 92 9.22 4.12 -11.98
C ASP A 92 9.14 2.68 -11.48
N THR A 93 10.27 1.96 -11.45
CA THR A 93 10.30 0.54 -11.10
C THR A 93 11.22 0.24 -9.94
N PHE A 94 10.86 -0.79 -9.17
CA PHE A 94 11.78 -1.52 -8.31
C PHE A 94 11.74 -3.00 -8.66
N THR A 95 12.83 -3.68 -8.39
CA THR A 95 13.00 -5.10 -8.73
C THR A 95 13.46 -5.87 -7.51
N VAL A 96 12.85 -7.02 -7.28
CA VAL A 96 13.32 -7.98 -6.29
C VAL A 96 14.26 -8.94 -6.99
N VAL A 97 15.46 -9.09 -6.46
CA VAL A 97 16.52 -9.94 -7.01
C VAL A 97 17.07 -10.87 -5.94
N LYS A 98 17.49 -12.07 -6.35
CA LYS A 98 18.22 -13.00 -5.51
C LYS A 98 19.71 -12.68 -5.56
N THR A 99 20.35 -12.72 -4.42
CA THR A 99 21.80 -12.57 -4.26
C THR A 99 22.35 -13.75 -3.44
N ASP A 100 23.66 -13.86 -3.33
CA ASP A 100 24.30 -14.90 -2.50
C ASP A 100 23.94 -14.75 -1.00
N GLU A 101 23.55 -13.54 -0.58
CA GLU A 101 23.20 -13.22 0.81
C GLU A 101 21.68 -13.26 1.07
N GLY A 102 20.85 -13.60 0.10
CA GLY A 102 19.40 -13.64 0.19
C GLY A 102 18.70 -12.79 -0.87
N CYS A 103 17.62 -12.10 -0.50
CA CYS A 103 16.92 -11.20 -1.40
C CYS A 103 17.35 -9.75 -1.24
N GLN A 104 17.33 -9.00 -2.32
CA GLN A 104 17.58 -7.56 -2.36
C GLN A 104 16.49 -6.85 -3.15
N VAL A 105 16.10 -5.66 -2.70
CA VAL A 105 15.22 -4.75 -3.44
C VAL A 105 16.06 -3.66 -4.11
N VAL A 106 15.92 -3.50 -5.42
CA VAL A 106 16.69 -2.54 -6.21
C VAL A 106 15.76 -1.56 -6.90
N ILE A 107 15.90 -0.26 -6.62
CA ILE A 107 15.23 0.81 -7.38
C ILE A 107 16.17 1.20 -8.53
N GLY A 108 15.66 1.17 -9.79
CA GLY A 108 16.47 1.43 -10.96
C GLY A 108 17.32 0.24 -11.42
N TYR A 109 16.83 -0.98 -11.21
CA TYR A 109 17.49 -2.18 -11.71
C TYR A 109 17.57 -2.16 -13.25
N SER A 110 18.77 -2.39 -13.76
CA SER A 110 19.04 -2.44 -15.20
C SER A 110 20.25 -3.32 -15.48
N SER A 111 20.30 -3.92 -16.66
CA SER A 111 21.48 -4.62 -17.17
C SER A 111 22.63 -3.66 -17.54
N THR A 112 22.34 -2.37 -17.68
CA THR A 112 23.33 -1.33 -17.95
C THR A 112 23.71 -0.58 -16.67
N ASN A 113 24.84 0.14 -16.72
CA ASN A 113 25.30 0.98 -15.60
C ASN A 113 24.39 2.20 -15.46
N THR A 114 23.47 2.16 -14.50
CA THR A 114 22.53 3.22 -14.19
C THR A 114 22.61 3.61 -12.71
N ASN A 115 22.13 4.81 -12.38
CA ASN A 115 21.93 5.18 -10.99
C ASN A 115 20.87 4.26 -10.37
N ARG A 116 21.21 3.62 -9.24
CA ARG A 116 20.32 2.70 -8.56
C ARG A 116 20.46 2.80 -7.05
N VAL A 117 19.44 2.40 -6.34
CA VAL A 117 19.47 2.19 -4.89
C VAL A 117 19.28 0.70 -4.61
N ASN A 118 20.29 0.08 -4.03
CA ASN A 118 20.25 -1.30 -3.59
C ASN A 118 19.90 -1.33 -2.10
N ILE A 119 18.84 -2.04 -1.75
CA ILE A 119 18.34 -2.17 -0.37
C ILE A 119 18.46 -3.64 0.02
N PRO A 120 19.47 -4.02 0.81
CA PRO A 120 19.53 -5.35 1.39
C PRO A 120 18.30 -5.62 2.25
N THR A 121 17.81 -6.84 2.25
CA THR A 121 16.58 -7.20 2.96
C THR A 121 16.80 -8.34 3.93
N GLU A 122 16.07 -8.34 5.04
CA GLU A 122 15.91 -9.50 5.89
C GLU A 122 14.83 -10.39 5.27
N SER A 123 15.22 -11.49 4.62
CA SER A 123 14.31 -12.42 3.96
C SER A 123 14.16 -13.72 4.76
N GLU A 124 12.93 -14.13 5.02
CA GLU A 124 12.63 -15.44 5.60
C GLU A 124 12.80 -16.55 4.55
N SER A 125 12.52 -16.23 3.31
CA SER A 125 12.72 -17.09 2.14
C SER A 125 13.00 -16.26 0.89
N CYS A 126 13.75 -16.80 -0.05
CA CYS A 126 14.08 -16.16 -1.33
C CYS A 126 14.06 -17.20 -2.45
N ASP A 127 12.90 -17.42 -3.02
CA ASP A 127 12.63 -18.43 -4.04
C ASP A 127 12.24 -17.77 -5.38
N ILE A 128 13.10 -16.88 -5.86
CA ILE A 128 13.02 -16.25 -7.18
C ILE A 128 14.31 -16.56 -7.94
N ASP A 129 14.17 -17.17 -9.12
CA ASP A 129 15.33 -17.46 -9.99
C ASP A 129 15.58 -16.34 -11.00
N THR A 130 14.56 -15.52 -11.27
CA THR A 130 14.65 -14.37 -12.18
C THR A 130 14.18 -13.11 -11.48
N PRO A 131 14.78 -11.95 -11.79
CA PRO A 131 14.34 -10.66 -11.25
C PRO A 131 12.86 -10.39 -11.50
N VAL A 132 12.12 -9.98 -10.48
CA VAL A 132 10.69 -9.61 -10.60
C VAL A 132 10.53 -8.12 -10.35
N THR A 133 9.95 -7.42 -11.33
CA THR A 133 9.89 -5.94 -11.35
C THR A 133 8.48 -5.44 -11.09
N PHE A 134 8.35 -4.40 -10.28
CA PHE A 134 7.09 -3.80 -9.85
C PHE A 134 7.11 -2.28 -9.96
N ASN A 135 5.94 -1.65 -9.88
CA ASN A 135 5.79 -0.20 -9.86
C ASN A 135 6.26 0.41 -8.53
N ALA A 136 7.34 1.19 -8.59
CA ALA A 136 7.95 1.82 -7.41
C ALA A 136 7.13 3.01 -6.87
N ASN A 137 6.39 3.72 -7.72
CA ASN A 137 5.53 4.82 -7.28
C ASN A 137 4.38 4.28 -6.46
N LEU A 138 3.67 3.27 -6.98
CA LEU A 138 2.57 2.62 -6.26
C LEU A 138 3.05 2.04 -4.93
N PHE A 139 4.17 1.31 -4.93
CA PHE A 139 4.71 0.73 -3.70
C PHE A 139 5.11 1.79 -2.69
N LYS A 140 5.72 2.90 -3.12
CA LYS A 140 6.02 4.04 -2.25
C LYS A 140 4.76 4.59 -1.58
N GLU A 141 3.67 4.80 -2.34
CA GLU A 141 2.40 5.30 -1.78
C GLU A 141 1.82 4.32 -0.75
N VAL A 142 1.88 3.02 -1.03
CA VAL A 142 1.48 1.96 -0.09
C VAL A 142 2.31 2.02 1.20
N LEU A 143 3.64 2.17 1.09
CA LEU A 143 4.53 2.29 2.26
C LEU A 143 4.27 3.57 3.07
N VAL A 144 4.01 4.69 2.40
CA VAL A 144 3.68 5.98 3.06
C VAL A 144 2.37 5.86 3.82
N ALA A 145 1.34 5.27 3.21
CA ALA A 145 0.02 5.10 3.82
C ALA A 145 0.04 4.20 5.06
N ASN A 146 1.00 3.26 5.13
CA ASN A 146 1.12 2.29 6.22
C ASN A 146 2.39 2.49 7.08
N ARG A 147 2.94 3.70 7.10
CA ARG A 147 4.24 3.99 7.75
C ARG A 147 4.26 3.74 9.25
N GLU A 148 3.11 3.76 9.90
CA GLU A 148 2.94 3.54 11.34
C GLU A 148 2.74 2.08 11.71
N CYS A 149 2.89 1.16 10.75
CA CYS A 149 2.72 -0.26 11.00
C CYS A 149 3.69 -0.80 12.06
N SER A 150 3.20 -1.72 12.87
CA SER A 150 4.02 -2.48 13.83
C SER A 150 4.80 -3.61 13.16
N SER A 151 4.27 -4.14 12.05
CA SER A 151 4.95 -5.13 11.21
C SER A 151 4.49 -5.03 9.75
N ALA A 152 5.39 -5.37 8.83
CA ALA A 152 5.08 -5.46 7.41
C ALA A 152 5.89 -6.57 6.74
N ILE A 153 5.24 -7.28 5.80
CA ILE A 153 5.85 -8.36 5.03
C ILE A 153 5.51 -8.16 3.55
N LEU A 154 6.55 -8.18 2.72
CA LEU A 154 6.41 -8.26 1.26
C LEU A 154 6.62 -9.72 0.84
N GLU A 155 5.60 -10.28 0.20
CA GLU A 155 5.65 -11.62 -0.38
C GLU A 155 5.64 -11.51 -1.90
N VAL A 156 6.52 -12.24 -2.56
CA VAL A 156 6.68 -12.21 -4.02
C VAL A 156 6.53 -13.60 -4.61
N SER A 157 5.73 -13.69 -5.66
CA SER A 157 5.57 -14.89 -6.48
C SER A 157 6.37 -14.78 -7.77
N THR A 158 6.92 -15.91 -8.22
CA THR A 158 7.55 -16.03 -9.55
C THR A 158 6.54 -15.85 -10.69
N GLU A 159 5.23 -15.97 -10.43
CA GLU A 159 4.15 -15.70 -11.40
C GLU A 159 3.88 -14.18 -11.58
N GLY A 160 4.67 -13.30 -10.95
CA GLY A 160 4.57 -11.86 -11.15
C GLY A 160 3.52 -11.16 -10.31
N LEU A 161 3.19 -11.69 -9.13
CA LEU A 161 2.34 -11.02 -8.15
C LEU A 161 3.11 -10.77 -6.86
N ALA A 162 3.01 -9.57 -6.32
CA ALA A 162 3.44 -9.27 -4.97
C ALA A 162 2.24 -9.04 -4.06
N ARG A 163 2.36 -9.45 -2.80
CA ARG A 163 1.43 -9.17 -1.72
C ARG A 163 2.16 -8.47 -0.60
N VAL A 164 1.62 -7.36 -0.12
CA VAL A 164 2.18 -6.63 1.02
C VAL A 164 1.15 -6.62 2.13
N ASN A 165 1.53 -7.17 3.27
CA ASN A 165 0.70 -7.21 4.46
C ASN A 165 1.27 -6.26 5.52
N PHE A 166 0.41 -5.40 6.06
CA PHE A 166 0.75 -4.50 7.17
C PHE A 166 -0.16 -4.77 8.35
N LYS A 167 0.41 -4.67 9.53
CA LYS A 167 -0.36 -4.68 10.78
C LYS A 167 -0.21 -3.31 11.45
N ILE A 168 -1.33 -2.65 11.68
CA ILE A 168 -1.43 -1.35 12.35
C ILE A 168 -2.45 -1.50 13.47
N ASP A 169 -1.99 -1.56 14.72
CA ASP A 169 -2.82 -1.84 15.88
C ASP A 169 -3.71 -3.09 15.68
N ASP A 170 -5.03 -2.92 15.65
CA ASP A 170 -6.01 -3.99 15.42
C ASP A 170 -6.40 -4.17 13.94
N PHE A 171 -5.78 -3.43 13.03
CA PHE A 171 -6.08 -3.47 11.59
C PHE A 171 -5.00 -4.22 10.81
N ASP A 172 -5.45 -5.11 9.94
CA ASP A 172 -4.62 -5.75 8.94
C ASP A 172 -4.95 -5.20 7.55
N SER A 173 -3.95 -4.69 6.84
CA SER A 173 -4.08 -4.18 5.48
C SER A 173 -3.29 -5.03 4.51
N THR A 174 -3.92 -5.45 3.42
CA THR A 174 -3.27 -6.25 2.37
C THR A 174 -3.38 -5.55 1.03
N TYR A 175 -2.24 -5.41 0.36
CA TYR A 175 -2.13 -4.84 -0.98
C TYR A 175 -1.55 -5.87 -1.95
N TYR A 176 -2.07 -5.88 -3.17
CA TYR A 176 -1.57 -6.71 -4.25
C TYR A 176 -1.02 -5.83 -5.37
N ILE A 177 0.16 -6.14 -5.85
CA ILE A 177 0.86 -5.39 -6.89
C ILE A 177 1.27 -6.37 -7.98
N VAL A 178 0.82 -6.11 -9.22
CA VAL A 178 1.17 -6.92 -10.37
C VAL A 178 2.53 -6.48 -10.91
N SER A 179 3.34 -7.44 -11.35
CA SER A 179 4.64 -7.16 -11.97
C SER A 179 4.48 -6.36 -13.27
N MET A 180 5.46 -5.54 -13.53
CA MET A 180 5.63 -4.85 -14.81
C MET A 180 6.46 -5.74 -15.75
N GLN A 181 5.98 -5.91 -16.97
CA GLN A 181 6.71 -6.62 -18.03
C GLN A 181 7.83 -5.75 -18.61
#